data_e51d45883939662698a058501f5c25c6
#
_entry.id   e51d45883939662698a058501f5c25c6
#
_cell.length_a   1.000
_cell.length_b   1.000
_cell.length_c   1.000
_cell.angle_alpha   90.00
_cell.angle_beta   90.00
_cell.angle_gamma   90.00
#
_symmetry.space_group_name_H-M   'P 1'
#
loop_
_entity.id
_entity.type
_entity.pdbx_description
1 polymer ?
#
loop_
_entity_poly.entity_id
_entity_poly.type
_entity_poly.pdbx_seq_one_letter_code
_entity_poly.pdbx_strand_id
1 'polypeptide(L)'
;MNGAPAYRRVLAGLAIALCGGAFAAASGAEQPMNSLSPSLYAPHMERGRYFNPWAPRSWSFLDVVKWKLFSRNPHDKSAPLQVPRVANDGARLAGVEHSATVTWVGHATFAVHDEGDVFLTDPHFGERALIPRRLVPPGIPIESVPAHAFAVVSHNHFAHLDAWSVERLPEAMPWFVPMGLAEWFRKRGRANVVELDWWQSAQHGRFTITCLPAQHWSRRSL
;
A
#
# COMPACT_ATOMS: atom_id res chain seq x y z
N MET A 1 2.62 11.22 -42.52
CA MET A 1 2.63 9.78 -42.22
C MET A 1 3.64 9.57 -41.10
N ASN A 2 3.24 9.72 -39.85
CA ASN A 2 4.11 9.52 -38.69
C ASN A 2 3.43 8.52 -37.75
N GLY A 3 3.98 7.32 -37.72
CA GLY A 3 3.51 6.24 -36.85
C GLY A 3 3.91 6.48 -35.40
N ALA A 4 2.95 6.47 -34.52
CA ALA A 4 3.17 6.49 -33.10
C ALA A 4 3.63 5.08 -32.59
N PRO A 5 4.58 4.99 -31.67
CA PRO A 5 5.03 3.71 -31.13
C PRO A 5 3.99 3.12 -30.18
N ALA A 6 3.66 1.85 -30.40
CA ALA A 6 2.78 1.07 -29.54
C ALA A 6 3.48 0.76 -28.21
N TYR A 7 3.01 1.35 -27.11
CA TYR A 7 3.43 0.96 -25.77
C TYR A 7 2.80 -0.39 -25.38
N ARG A 8 3.63 -1.42 -25.28
CA ARG A 8 3.25 -2.69 -24.67
C ARG A 8 2.98 -2.45 -23.17
N ARG A 9 1.74 -2.70 -22.77
CA ARG A 9 1.33 -2.70 -21.35
C ARG A 9 1.99 -3.89 -20.66
N VAL A 10 2.97 -3.63 -19.79
CA VAL A 10 3.45 -4.61 -18.81
C VAL A 10 2.60 -4.42 -17.55
N LEU A 11 1.64 -5.30 -17.35
CA LEU A 11 0.89 -5.40 -16.09
C LEU A 11 1.77 -6.19 -15.10
N ALA A 12 2.47 -5.48 -14.22
CA ALA A 12 2.99 -6.09 -13.01
C ALA A 12 1.81 -6.27 -12.05
N GLY A 13 1.52 -7.53 -11.70
CA GLY A 13 0.34 -7.89 -10.92
C GLY A 13 0.38 -7.35 -9.50
N LEU A 14 -0.33 -6.26 -9.26
CA LEU A 14 -0.85 -5.90 -7.95
C LEU A 14 -2.23 -6.55 -7.89
N ALA A 15 -2.37 -7.66 -7.18
CA ALA A 15 -3.65 -8.33 -7.01
C ALA A 15 -4.53 -7.51 -6.05
N ILE A 16 -5.15 -6.45 -6.57
CA ILE A 16 -6.29 -5.79 -5.96
C ILE A 16 -7.52 -6.46 -6.58
N ALA A 17 -8.18 -7.33 -5.82
CA ALA A 17 -9.45 -7.91 -6.26
C ALA A 17 -10.54 -6.85 -6.17
N LEU A 18 -10.77 -6.13 -7.28
CA LEU A 18 -11.94 -5.26 -7.47
C LEU A 18 -13.08 -6.15 -7.97
N CYS A 19 -13.98 -6.54 -7.09
CA CYS A 19 -15.25 -7.19 -7.44
C CYS A 19 -16.38 -6.15 -7.44
N GLY A 20 -16.63 -5.57 -8.60
CA GLY A 20 -17.82 -4.77 -8.86
C GLY A 20 -18.19 -4.87 -10.32
N GLY A 21 -19.23 -5.65 -10.63
CA GLY A 21 -19.79 -5.80 -11.97
C GLY A 21 -20.34 -7.21 -12.18
N ALA A 22 -21.59 -7.31 -12.63
CA ALA A 22 -22.26 -8.57 -12.89
C ALA A 22 -21.47 -9.43 -13.89
N PHE A 23 -20.72 -10.39 -13.40
CA PHE A 23 -20.14 -11.45 -14.21
C PHE A 23 -21.19 -12.53 -14.42
N ALA A 24 -21.53 -12.79 -15.69
CA ALA A 24 -22.23 -14.00 -16.09
C ALA A 24 -21.46 -15.20 -15.55
N ALA A 25 -22.18 -16.11 -14.88
CA ALA A 25 -21.65 -17.31 -14.29
C ALA A 25 -20.94 -18.18 -15.33
N ALA A 26 -19.61 -18.08 -15.38
CA ALA A 26 -18.79 -19.18 -15.83
C ALA A 26 -18.72 -20.14 -14.63
N SER A 27 -19.27 -21.34 -14.78
CA SER A 27 -19.15 -22.44 -13.82
C SER A 27 -17.67 -22.92 -13.79
N GLY A 28 -16.80 -22.10 -13.20
CA GLY A 28 -15.49 -22.52 -12.76
C GLY A 28 -15.68 -23.27 -11.46
N ALA A 29 -15.33 -24.55 -11.42
CA ALA A 29 -15.29 -25.32 -10.20
C ALA A 29 -14.54 -24.51 -9.13
N GLU A 30 -15.22 -24.20 -8.00
CA GLU A 30 -14.59 -23.66 -6.83
C GLU A 30 -13.45 -24.59 -6.45
N GLN A 31 -12.22 -24.15 -6.67
CA GLN A 31 -11.07 -24.84 -6.10
C GLN A 31 -11.25 -24.76 -4.58
N PRO A 32 -11.31 -25.90 -3.88
CA PRO A 32 -11.52 -25.85 -2.44
C PRO A 32 -10.40 -25.04 -1.81
N MET A 33 -10.71 -24.12 -0.89
CA MET A 33 -9.76 -23.32 -0.13
C MET A 33 -8.66 -24.16 0.57
N ASN A 34 -8.80 -25.46 0.61
CA ASN A 34 -7.83 -26.44 1.10
C ASN A 34 -6.53 -26.56 0.28
N SER A 35 -6.39 -25.88 -0.85
CA SER A 35 -5.14 -25.88 -1.62
C SER A 35 -4.10 -24.86 -1.13
N LEU A 36 -4.49 -23.90 -0.29
CA LEU A 36 -3.54 -22.95 0.32
C LEU A 36 -2.77 -23.65 1.45
N SER A 37 -1.48 -23.36 1.53
CA SER A 37 -0.61 -23.94 2.57
C SER A 37 -1.25 -23.78 3.95
N PRO A 38 -1.40 -24.85 4.76
CA PRO A 38 -1.96 -24.76 6.11
C PRO A 38 -1.26 -23.71 6.99
N SER A 39 0.00 -23.39 6.71
CA SER A 39 0.76 -22.36 7.40
C SER A 39 0.20 -20.94 7.22
N LEU A 40 -0.55 -20.66 6.17
CA LEU A 40 -1.22 -19.36 5.96
C LEU A 40 -2.37 -19.12 6.95
N TYR A 41 -2.90 -20.17 7.56
CA TYR A 41 -3.95 -20.10 8.57
C TYR A 41 -3.46 -20.45 9.99
N ALA A 42 -2.17 -20.73 10.13
CA ALA A 42 -1.58 -21.03 11.42
C ALA A 42 -1.54 -19.79 12.33
N PRO A 43 -1.51 -19.96 13.65
CA PRO A 43 -1.24 -18.87 14.57
C PRO A 43 0.04 -18.13 14.16
N HIS A 44 -0.04 -16.81 14.09
CA HIS A 44 1.05 -15.97 13.59
C HIS A 44 1.44 -14.85 14.57
N MET A 45 0.99 -14.96 15.84
CA MET A 45 1.36 -14.07 16.93
C MET A 45 1.85 -14.88 18.14
N GLU A 46 3.02 -14.53 18.63
CA GLU A 46 3.58 -15.08 19.87
C GLU A 46 4.18 -13.96 20.72
N ARG A 47 3.84 -13.92 22.02
CA ARG A 47 4.34 -12.92 22.99
C ARG A 47 4.21 -11.48 22.51
N GLY A 48 3.09 -11.14 21.83
CA GLY A 48 2.81 -9.81 21.29
C GLY A 48 3.62 -9.44 20.05
N ARG A 49 4.23 -10.42 19.37
CA ARG A 49 4.95 -10.22 18.11
C ARG A 49 4.35 -11.08 17.03
N TYR A 50 4.15 -10.48 15.86
CA TYR A 50 3.73 -11.19 14.65
C TYR A 50 4.93 -11.84 13.97
N PHE A 51 4.73 -12.99 13.38
CA PHE A 51 5.73 -13.72 12.60
C PHE A 51 5.07 -14.42 11.41
N ASN A 52 5.85 -14.81 10.43
CA ASN A 52 5.39 -15.60 9.29
C ASN A 52 5.57 -17.09 9.58
N PRO A 53 4.51 -17.88 9.79
CA PRO A 53 4.61 -19.31 10.13
C PRO A 53 5.35 -20.14 9.07
N TRP A 54 5.29 -19.73 7.81
CA TRP A 54 6.00 -20.41 6.70
C TRP A 54 7.45 -19.94 6.50
N ALA A 55 7.84 -18.84 7.15
CA ALA A 55 9.19 -18.29 7.03
C ALA A 55 9.64 -17.69 8.38
N PRO A 56 9.87 -18.53 9.41
CA PRO A 56 10.13 -18.06 10.78
C PRO A 56 11.50 -17.36 10.95
N ARG A 57 12.26 -17.15 9.89
CA ARG A 57 13.56 -16.49 9.96
C ARG A 57 13.42 -15.04 10.39
N SER A 58 13.97 -14.72 11.55
CA SER A 58 14.27 -13.35 11.97
C SER A 58 15.67 -12.97 11.45
N TRP A 59 15.78 -11.87 10.73
CA TRP A 59 17.07 -11.24 10.45
C TRP A 59 17.66 -10.71 11.74
N SER A 60 18.87 -11.13 12.07
CA SER A 60 19.60 -10.55 13.19
C SER A 60 20.22 -9.21 12.79
N PHE A 61 20.55 -8.36 13.77
CA PHE A 61 21.28 -7.13 13.51
C PHE A 61 22.62 -7.41 12.77
N LEU A 62 23.28 -8.50 13.09
CA LEU A 62 24.51 -8.93 12.42
C LEU A 62 24.30 -9.27 10.94
N ASP A 63 23.14 -9.83 10.57
CA ASP A 63 22.82 -10.11 9.16
C ASP A 63 22.64 -8.81 8.36
N VAL A 64 22.01 -7.79 8.97
CA VAL A 64 21.90 -6.46 8.36
C VAL A 64 23.27 -5.80 8.21
N VAL A 65 24.13 -5.88 9.23
CA VAL A 65 25.51 -5.34 9.18
C VAL A 65 26.32 -6.06 8.09
N LYS A 66 26.28 -7.39 8.07
CA LYS A 66 26.97 -8.18 7.02
C LYS A 66 26.47 -7.80 5.62
N TRP A 67 25.15 -7.69 5.45
CA TRP A 67 24.59 -7.27 4.18
C TRP A 67 25.06 -5.87 3.77
N LYS A 68 25.06 -4.90 4.69
CA LYS A 68 25.49 -3.53 4.41
C LYS A 68 26.97 -3.42 4.07
N LEU A 69 27.83 -4.21 4.74
CA LEU A 69 29.29 -4.12 4.59
C LEU A 69 29.82 -4.99 3.44
N PHE A 70 29.20 -6.14 3.18
CA PHE A 70 29.76 -7.13 2.26
C PHE A 70 28.92 -7.37 1.01
N SER A 71 27.64 -6.89 0.96
CA SER A 71 26.87 -7.00 -0.26
C SER A 71 27.24 -5.91 -1.26
N ARG A 72 27.65 -6.34 -2.44
CA ARG A 72 27.90 -5.44 -3.56
C ARG A 72 26.56 -5.02 -4.18
N ASN A 73 26.29 -3.72 -4.27
CA ASN A 73 25.15 -3.24 -5.04
C ASN A 73 25.46 -3.43 -6.54
N PRO A 74 24.67 -4.26 -7.26
CA PRO A 74 24.92 -4.50 -8.69
C PRO A 74 24.51 -3.31 -9.57
N HIS A 75 23.79 -2.33 -9.00
CA HIS A 75 23.28 -1.18 -9.75
C HIS A 75 24.30 -0.05 -9.76
N ASP A 76 24.54 0.51 -10.94
CA ASP A 76 25.33 1.72 -11.10
C ASP A 76 24.63 2.91 -10.42
N LYS A 77 25.30 3.47 -9.40
CA LYS A 77 24.82 4.65 -8.68
C LYS A 77 25.25 5.97 -9.34
N SER A 78 26.08 5.91 -10.37
CA SER A 78 26.57 7.10 -11.07
C SER A 78 25.58 7.58 -12.14
N ALA A 79 24.67 6.74 -12.60
CA ALA A 79 23.65 7.15 -13.53
C ALA A 79 22.63 8.08 -12.85
N PRO A 80 22.34 9.26 -13.44
CA PRO A 80 21.34 10.16 -12.88
C PRO A 80 19.98 9.46 -12.86
N LEU A 81 19.40 9.30 -11.66
CA LEU A 81 18.07 8.75 -11.48
C LEU A 81 17.04 9.76 -12.03
N GLN A 82 16.59 9.53 -13.24
CA GLN A 82 15.46 10.26 -13.80
C GLN A 82 14.17 9.52 -13.47
N VAL A 83 13.39 10.08 -12.54
CA VAL A 83 12.05 9.58 -12.26
C VAL A 83 11.08 10.25 -13.24
N PRO A 84 10.43 9.51 -14.13
CA PRO A 84 9.45 10.09 -15.05
C PRO A 84 8.34 10.82 -14.28
N ARG A 85 7.99 12.01 -14.74
CA ARG A 85 6.93 12.83 -14.11
C ARG A 85 5.97 13.32 -15.16
N VAL A 86 4.68 13.29 -14.82
CA VAL A 86 3.61 13.95 -15.53
C VAL A 86 3.05 15.03 -14.62
N ALA A 87 2.85 16.25 -15.12
CA ALA A 87 2.19 17.29 -14.35
C ALA A 87 0.78 16.84 -14.01
N ASN A 88 0.46 16.82 -12.72
CA ASN A 88 -0.83 16.37 -12.21
C ASN A 88 -1.15 17.16 -10.94
N ASP A 89 -2.20 17.95 -10.99
CA ASP A 89 -2.71 18.75 -9.86
C ASP A 89 -3.68 17.96 -8.96
N GLY A 90 -4.00 16.71 -9.32
CA GLY A 90 -4.95 15.88 -8.61
C GLY A 90 -6.43 16.23 -8.86
N ALA A 91 -6.74 17.17 -9.74
CA ALA A 91 -8.12 17.63 -9.99
C ALA A 91 -9.07 16.48 -10.37
N ARG A 92 -8.56 15.43 -11.03
CA ARG A 92 -9.36 14.25 -11.39
C ARG A 92 -9.92 13.50 -10.19
N LEU A 93 -9.30 13.59 -9.02
CA LEU A 93 -9.79 12.91 -7.81
C LEU A 93 -11.09 13.52 -7.26
N ALA A 94 -11.42 14.75 -7.64
CA ALA A 94 -12.66 15.42 -7.25
C ALA A 94 -13.82 15.16 -8.23
N GLY A 95 -13.54 14.58 -9.41
CA GLY A 95 -14.52 14.32 -10.45
C GLY A 95 -15.25 12.98 -10.28
N VAL A 96 -16.20 12.73 -11.18
CA VAL A 96 -16.78 11.39 -11.37
C VAL A 96 -16.18 10.80 -12.64
N GLU A 97 -15.36 9.80 -12.47
CA GLU A 97 -14.76 9.07 -13.60
C GLU A 97 -15.57 7.79 -13.82
N HIS A 98 -15.89 7.49 -15.08
CA HIS A 98 -16.62 6.27 -15.44
C HIS A 98 -15.71 5.04 -15.60
N SER A 99 -14.42 5.22 -15.42
CA SER A 99 -13.43 4.14 -15.47
C SER A 99 -12.44 4.30 -14.32
N ALA A 100 -12.04 3.18 -13.74
CA ALA A 100 -11.04 3.17 -12.68
C ALA A 100 -9.73 3.81 -13.17
N THR A 101 -9.21 4.77 -12.41
CA THR A 101 -7.91 5.39 -12.67
C THR A 101 -6.97 5.15 -11.50
N VAL A 102 -5.69 4.93 -11.81
CA VAL A 102 -4.64 4.74 -10.82
C VAL A 102 -3.56 5.78 -11.05
N THR A 103 -3.36 6.64 -10.06
CA THR A 103 -2.31 7.66 -10.08
C THR A 103 -1.18 7.25 -9.15
N TRP A 104 0.02 7.06 -9.68
CA TRP A 104 1.19 6.82 -8.85
C TRP A 104 1.67 8.12 -8.20
N VAL A 105 1.58 8.21 -6.90
CA VAL A 105 2.01 9.36 -6.09
C VAL A 105 3.50 9.27 -5.76
N GLY A 106 4.00 8.06 -5.62
CA GLY A 106 5.41 7.75 -5.38
C GLY A 106 5.59 6.61 -4.38
N HIS A 107 6.71 5.87 -4.50
CA HIS A 107 6.99 4.66 -3.73
C HIS A 107 5.82 3.68 -3.80
N ALA A 108 5.22 3.31 -2.68
CA ALA A 108 4.04 2.42 -2.62
C ALA A 108 2.70 3.18 -2.58
N THR A 109 2.74 4.51 -2.69
CA THR A 109 1.54 5.34 -2.63
C THR A 109 0.90 5.44 -4.01
N PHE A 110 -0.32 4.94 -4.11
CA PHE A 110 -1.20 5.12 -5.25
C PHE A 110 -2.50 5.79 -4.78
N ALA A 111 -3.01 6.70 -5.59
CA ALA A 111 -4.38 7.18 -5.49
C ALA A 111 -5.21 6.44 -6.54
N VAL A 112 -6.19 5.70 -6.09
CA VAL A 112 -7.14 4.98 -6.95
C VAL A 112 -8.46 5.70 -6.88
N HIS A 113 -8.98 6.07 -8.04
CA HIS A 113 -10.28 6.68 -8.19
C HIS A 113 -11.14 5.80 -9.08
N ASP A 114 -12.32 5.43 -8.60
CA ASP A 114 -13.22 4.51 -9.28
C ASP A 114 -14.67 4.86 -8.95
N GLU A 115 -15.45 5.23 -9.97
CA GLU A 115 -16.88 5.61 -9.86
C GLU A 115 -17.18 6.66 -8.77
N GLY A 116 -16.27 7.63 -8.57
CA GLY A 116 -16.42 8.67 -7.57
C GLY A 116 -15.85 8.34 -6.19
N ASP A 117 -15.48 7.09 -5.94
CA ASP A 117 -14.77 6.70 -4.72
C ASP A 117 -13.26 6.87 -4.90
N VAL A 118 -12.58 7.36 -3.86
CA VAL A 118 -11.12 7.55 -3.86
C VAL A 118 -10.50 6.81 -2.70
N PHE A 119 -9.45 6.03 -2.96
CA PHE A 119 -8.63 5.50 -1.87
C PHE A 119 -7.14 5.61 -2.14
N LEU A 120 -6.38 5.66 -1.05
CA LEU A 120 -4.93 5.71 -1.07
C LEU A 120 -4.34 4.40 -0.55
N THR A 121 -3.27 3.93 -1.18
CA THR A 121 -2.43 2.86 -0.64
C THR A 121 -1.21 3.48 0.02
N ASP A 122 -0.86 3.03 1.24
CA ASP A 122 0.37 3.42 1.94
C ASP A 122 0.72 4.92 1.79
N PRO A 123 -0.15 5.85 2.25
CA PRO A 123 0.00 7.27 1.95
C PRO A 123 1.30 7.86 2.51
N HIS A 124 2.22 8.20 1.62
CA HIS A 124 3.48 8.85 1.94
C HIS A 124 3.69 10.07 1.01
N PHE A 125 3.29 11.24 1.47
CA PHE A 125 3.50 12.54 0.81
C PHE A 125 4.68 13.30 1.40
N GLY A 126 5.15 12.89 2.57
CA GLY A 126 6.27 13.51 3.27
C GLY A 126 7.57 13.50 2.47
N GLU A 127 8.43 14.43 2.78
CA GLU A 127 9.73 14.61 2.12
C GLU A 127 10.71 13.47 2.44
N ARG A 128 10.54 12.80 3.60
CA ARG A 128 11.47 11.78 4.10
C ARG A 128 10.75 10.56 4.63
N ALA A 129 11.30 9.39 4.30
CA ALA A 129 10.98 8.15 4.99
C ALA A 129 12.07 7.91 6.07
N LEU A 130 11.94 8.54 7.22
CA LEU A 130 12.93 8.64 8.29
C LEU A 130 14.22 9.37 7.84
N ILE A 131 15.19 8.66 7.26
CA ILE A 131 16.47 9.21 6.77
C ILE A 131 16.43 9.49 5.27
N PRO A 132 16.02 8.54 4.41
CA PRO A 132 15.99 8.76 2.97
C PRO A 132 15.04 9.89 2.60
N ARG A 133 15.54 10.81 1.75
CA ARG A 133 14.78 11.91 1.19
C ARG A 133 14.20 11.52 -0.16
N ARG A 134 12.99 12.01 -0.48
CA ARG A 134 12.45 11.94 -1.83
C ARG A 134 13.38 12.59 -2.85
N LEU A 135 13.51 11.97 -3.99
CA LEU A 135 14.24 12.54 -5.14
C LEU A 135 13.36 13.51 -5.94
N VAL A 136 12.07 13.30 -5.93
CA VAL A 136 11.08 14.12 -6.65
C VAL A 136 9.85 14.36 -5.75
N PRO A 137 9.12 15.45 -5.91
CA PRO A 137 7.85 15.69 -5.20
C PRO A 137 6.84 14.56 -5.44
N PRO A 138 5.81 14.43 -4.58
CA PRO A 138 4.67 13.54 -4.83
C PRO A 138 4.03 13.79 -6.20
N GLY A 139 3.45 12.74 -6.80
CA GLY A 139 2.83 12.82 -8.12
C GLY A 139 1.57 13.70 -8.18
N ILE A 140 0.96 13.96 -7.02
CA ILE A 140 -0.15 14.90 -6.82
C ILE A 140 0.05 15.64 -5.49
N PRO A 141 -0.51 16.85 -5.31
CA PRO A 141 -0.55 17.54 -4.01
C PRO A 141 -1.39 16.76 -3.00
N ILE A 142 -1.01 16.78 -1.71
CA ILE A 142 -1.79 16.12 -0.65
C ILE A 142 -3.16 16.79 -0.47
N GLU A 143 -3.25 18.08 -0.74
CA GLU A 143 -4.45 18.89 -0.67
C GLU A 143 -5.52 18.49 -1.70
N SER A 144 -5.11 17.78 -2.75
CA SER A 144 -6.03 17.27 -3.77
C SER A 144 -6.79 16.01 -3.35
N VAL A 145 -6.42 15.41 -2.21
CA VAL A 145 -7.12 14.22 -1.70
C VAL A 145 -8.48 14.62 -1.13
N PRO A 146 -9.59 14.11 -1.68
CA PRO A 146 -10.92 14.53 -1.27
C PRO A 146 -11.26 14.04 0.15
N ALA A 147 -12.14 14.78 0.84
CA ALA A 147 -12.51 14.49 2.22
C ALA A 147 -13.21 13.15 2.43
N HIS A 148 -13.83 12.60 1.39
CA HIS A 148 -14.50 11.31 1.41
C HIS A 148 -13.57 10.12 1.09
N ALA A 149 -12.28 10.37 0.80
CA ALA A 149 -11.31 9.31 0.55
C ALA A 149 -11.11 8.44 1.79
N PHE A 150 -10.64 7.21 1.57
CA PHE A 150 -10.13 6.33 2.62
C PHE A 150 -8.71 5.86 2.30
N ALA A 151 -8.03 5.26 3.27
CA ALA A 151 -6.69 4.73 3.05
C ALA A 151 -6.54 3.31 3.56
N VAL A 152 -5.71 2.53 2.85
CA VAL A 152 -5.25 1.20 3.28
C VAL A 152 -3.75 1.26 3.55
N VAL A 153 -3.30 0.67 4.66
CA VAL A 153 -1.89 0.62 5.04
C VAL A 153 -1.45 -0.83 5.12
N SER A 154 -0.39 -1.16 4.39
CA SER A 154 0.12 -2.54 4.32
C SER A 154 0.92 -2.92 5.57
N HIS A 155 1.76 -2.05 6.09
CA HIS A 155 2.60 -2.28 7.27
C HIS A 155 3.19 -0.96 7.82
N ASN A 156 3.95 -1.03 8.91
CA ASN A 156 4.35 0.16 9.67
C ASN A 156 5.73 0.74 9.32
N HIS A 157 6.39 0.35 8.23
CA HIS A 157 7.62 1.01 7.82
C HIS A 157 7.40 2.50 7.51
N PHE A 158 8.44 3.31 7.69
CA PHE A 158 8.33 4.77 7.56
C PHE A 158 7.94 5.24 6.16
N ALA A 159 8.22 4.43 5.12
CA ALA A 159 7.85 4.73 3.74
C ALA A 159 6.41 4.32 3.37
N HIS A 160 5.69 3.61 4.25
CA HIS A 160 4.32 3.11 4.05
C HIS A 160 3.34 3.72 5.06
N LEU A 161 3.79 3.98 6.27
CA LEU A 161 3.03 4.67 7.31
C LEU A 161 3.74 5.98 7.67
N ASP A 162 3.47 7.04 6.95
CA ASP A 162 4.10 8.35 7.12
C ASP A 162 3.29 9.23 8.07
N ALA A 163 3.90 9.60 9.21
CA ALA A 163 3.26 10.44 10.21
C ALA A 163 2.87 11.81 9.64
N TRP A 164 3.74 12.41 8.83
CA TRP A 164 3.50 13.72 8.22
C TRP A 164 2.25 13.70 7.33
N SER A 165 2.07 12.64 6.54
CA SER A 165 0.89 12.45 5.69
C SER A 165 -0.37 12.19 6.51
N VAL A 166 -0.28 11.29 7.50
CA VAL A 166 -1.42 10.95 8.36
C VAL A 166 -1.97 12.19 9.06
N GLU A 167 -1.11 13.09 9.53
CA GLU A 167 -1.49 14.31 10.23
C GLU A 167 -2.10 15.40 9.32
N ARG A 168 -1.91 15.31 8.00
CA ARG A 168 -2.36 16.32 7.00
C ARG A 168 -3.47 15.87 6.09
N LEU A 169 -3.65 14.59 5.92
CA LEU A 169 -4.80 14.04 5.19
C LEU A 169 -6.10 14.38 5.93
N PRO A 170 -7.26 14.32 5.27
CA PRO A 170 -8.54 14.70 5.89
C PRO A 170 -8.76 14.03 7.24
N GLU A 171 -9.18 14.78 8.24
CA GLU A 171 -9.28 14.30 9.63
C GLU A 171 -10.25 13.13 9.77
N ALA A 172 -11.41 13.21 9.12
CA ALA A 172 -12.45 12.20 9.17
C ALA A 172 -12.16 10.97 8.29
N MET A 173 -11.05 10.97 7.53
CA MET A 173 -10.72 9.92 6.59
C MET A 173 -10.61 8.56 7.28
N PRO A 174 -11.32 7.52 6.78
CA PRO A 174 -11.19 6.16 7.29
C PRO A 174 -9.83 5.53 6.94
N TRP A 175 -9.28 4.77 7.90
CA TRP A 175 -8.02 4.06 7.76
C TRP A 175 -8.22 2.57 8.01
N PHE A 176 -7.82 1.73 7.06
CA PHE A 176 -7.80 0.28 7.21
C PHE A 176 -6.35 -0.17 7.36
N VAL A 177 -6.02 -0.74 8.50
CA VAL A 177 -4.64 -0.97 8.90
C VAL A 177 -4.45 -2.36 9.50
N PRO A 178 -3.23 -2.92 9.46
CA PRO A 178 -2.93 -4.15 10.20
C PRO A 178 -3.15 -3.99 11.70
N MET A 179 -3.53 -5.10 12.33
CA MET A 179 -3.70 -5.21 13.79
C MET A 179 -2.50 -4.64 14.56
N GLY A 180 -2.79 -3.88 15.62
CA GLY A 180 -1.79 -3.26 16.51
C GLY A 180 -1.37 -1.83 16.12
N LEU A 181 -1.98 -1.21 15.10
CA LEU A 181 -1.65 0.15 14.67
C LEU A 181 -2.65 1.23 15.13
N ALA A 182 -3.87 0.89 15.56
CA ALA A 182 -4.90 1.88 15.91
C ALA A 182 -4.45 2.86 17.00
N GLU A 183 -3.69 2.39 17.99
CA GLU A 183 -3.16 3.26 19.04
C GLU A 183 -2.18 4.31 18.50
N TRP A 184 -1.38 3.95 17.50
CA TRP A 184 -0.47 4.88 16.84
C TRP A 184 -1.23 5.99 16.10
N PHE A 185 -2.36 5.66 15.48
CA PHE A 185 -3.26 6.62 14.82
C PHE A 185 -4.00 7.50 15.83
N ARG A 186 -4.56 6.90 16.90
CA ARG A 186 -5.26 7.65 17.97
C ARG A 186 -4.38 8.70 18.63
N LYS A 187 -3.10 8.41 18.87
CA LYS A 187 -2.11 9.39 19.38
C LYS A 187 -1.87 10.57 18.45
N ARG A 188 -2.34 10.49 17.17
CA ARG A 188 -2.29 11.56 16.16
C ARG A 188 -3.64 12.16 15.84
N GLY A 189 -4.62 11.95 16.72
CA GLY A 189 -5.97 12.49 16.54
C GLY A 189 -6.80 11.77 15.48
N ARG A 190 -6.38 10.58 15.03
CA ARG A 190 -7.09 9.81 14.01
C ARG A 190 -7.91 8.71 14.66
N ALA A 191 -9.24 8.95 14.80
CA ALA A 191 -10.15 8.02 15.47
C ALA A 191 -10.78 6.99 14.53
N ASN A 192 -10.94 7.33 13.24
CA ASN A 192 -11.60 6.47 12.26
C ASN A 192 -10.63 5.42 11.69
N VAL A 193 -10.30 4.42 12.51
CA VAL A 193 -9.31 3.39 12.19
C VAL A 193 -9.91 2.01 12.41
N VAL A 194 -9.86 1.17 11.39
CA VAL A 194 -10.27 -0.24 11.40
C VAL A 194 -9.02 -1.10 11.32
N GLU A 195 -8.78 -1.89 12.37
CA GLU A 195 -7.71 -2.88 12.38
C GLU A 195 -8.19 -4.21 11.82
N LEU A 196 -7.37 -4.82 10.97
CA LEU A 196 -7.64 -6.13 10.38
C LEU A 196 -6.45 -7.04 10.60
N ASP A 197 -6.74 -8.25 11.06
CA ASP A 197 -5.79 -9.36 11.06
C ASP A 197 -5.94 -10.19 9.78
N TRP A 198 -5.04 -11.13 9.54
CA TRP A 198 -5.07 -11.95 8.33
C TRP A 198 -6.45 -12.60 8.13
N TRP A 199 -6.93 -12.53 6.91
CA TRP A 199 -8.23 -13.03 6.45
C TRP A 199 -9.45 -12.31 7.00
N GLN A 200 -9.26 -11.32 7.88
CA GLN A 200 -10.35 -10.45 8.29
C GLN A 200 -10.68 -9.43 7.21
N SER A 201 -11.96 -9.12 7.09
CA SER A 201 -12.47 -8.16 6.13
C SER A 201 -13.36 -7.12 6.80
N ALA A 202 -13.36 -5.92 6.24
CA ALA A 202 -14.30 -4.85 6.56
C ALA A 202 -14.96 -4.31 5.31
N GLN A 203 -16.20 -3.86 5.44
CA GLN A 203 -16.93 -3.19 4.38
C GLN A 203 -16.75 -1.68 4.50
N HIS A 204 -16.51 -1.02 3.37
CA HIS A 204 -16.53 0.44 3.26
C HIS A 204 -17.16 0.84 1.92
N GLY A 205 -18.36 1.41 1.98
CA GLY A 205 -19.14 1.64 0.77
C GLY A 205 -19.35 0.34 -0.02
N ARG A 206 -18.96 0.35 -1.28
CA ARG A 206 -19.01 -0.83 -2.16
C ARG A 206 -17.77 -1.74 -2.07
N PHE A 207 -16.74 -1.33 -1.30
CA PHE A 207 -15.49 -2.07 -1.19
C PHE A 207 -15.53 -3.07 -0.04
N THR A 208 -14.97 -4.24 -0.29
CA THR A 208 -14.58 -5.21 0.74
C THR A 208 -13.07 -5.16 0.89
N ILE A 209 -12.59 -4.68 2.03
CA ILE A 209 -11.15 -4.58 2.33
C ILE A 209 -10.76 -5.80 3.15
N THR A 210 -9.87 -6.63 2.60
CA THR A 210 -9.42 -7.86 3.25
C THR A 210 -7.92 -7.78 3.54
N CYS A 211 -7.52 -8.06 4.79
CA CYS A 211 -6.12 -8.22 5.15
C CYS A 211 -5.62 -9.59 4.73
N LEU A 212 -4.56 -9.64 3.93
CA LEU A 212 -3.96 -10.88 3.45
C LEU A 212 -2.56 -11.08 4.05
N PRO A 213 -2.15 -12.35 4.30
CA PRO A 213 -0.78 -12.66 4.69
C PRO A 213 0.23 -12.17 3.66
N ALA A 214 1.33 -11.59 4.13
CA ALA A 214 2.44 -11.19 3.28
C ALA A 214 3.77 -11.55 3.93
N GLN A 215 4.75 -11.97 3.12
CA GLN A 215 6.09 -12.25 3.61
C GLN A 215 6.90 -10.96 3.67
N HIS A 216 6.73 -10.23 4.75
CA HIS A 216 7.49 -9.02 5.02
C HIS A 216 7.63 -8.83 6.53
N TRP A 217 8.64 -8.08 6.95
CA TRP A 217 8.79 -7.69 8.35
C TRP A 217 8.23 -6.28 8.57
N SER A 218 7.75 -6.03 9.78
CA SER A 218 7.14 -4.75 10.16
C SER A 218 7.74 -4.30 11.49
N ARG A 219 8.48 -3.21 11.50
CA ARG A 219 9.11 -2.65 12.70
C ARG A 219 9.33 -1.15 12.55
N ARG A 220 9.03 -0.40 13.61
CA ARG A 220 9.18 1.05 13.66
C ARG A 220 10.16 1.54 14.74
N SER A 221 10.71 0.64 15.55
CA SER A 221 11.79 0.96 16.50
C SER A 221 13.14 0.80 15.83
N LEU A 222 14.03 1.75 16.04
CA LEU A 222 15.46 1.65 15.76
C LEU A 222 16.13 0.73 16.76
#